data_419283362fc447c43ee756e64172d020
#
_entry.id   419283362fc447c43ee756e64172d020
#
_cell.length_a   1.000
_cell.length_b   1.000
_cell.length_c   1.000
_cell.angle_alpha   90.00
_cell.angle_beta   90.00
_cell.angle_gamma   90.00
#
_symmetry.space_group_name_H-M   'P 1'
#
loop_
_entity.id
_entity.type
_entity.pdbx_description
1 polymer ?
#
loop_
_entity_poly.entity_id
_entity_poly.type
_entity_poly.pdbx_seq_one_letter_code
_entity_poly.pdbx_strand_id
1 'polypeptide(L)'
;YPWAEQDKLGQADGRSGDALENGAKSLPIYFGMPTFTASAPVQNDAYRDTPSNPLVGTAGGEQIGMAFHLFVAAGSQSGERPDEVLNQVFSFFDQHPDVPYVVLTVDDGIRPRSDYSPPSTSRTRDGYYIPSMPDSSALFVLARRERVDAIRAFAFDDINEDKYNGEDLNRYGVARKVMVSYVDLSERVPKPKGQPSRTPTVAEWLQETKALTQREDIYPKHVSLLDGLSEVKYPPRDFKPTPWFPVPWNKDQLAAFDRLPTLGFIHRPVFVKTVDEHGQPLSRRDARAAALAAGWQAALATLPEAERKAAPARVALATGGNVEQTVALTTVLDDWAAHGGRELKRDQPTQWIDTDARLGNTGAATWFMQMAIGVMGSYNEGGASAAINLRDPSEASIIFITPPSEKLRKTQHNAAGGEVWRSIVGPAIDPANYQN
;
A
#
# COMPACT_ATOMS: atom_id res chain seq x y z
N TYR A 1 -17.55 24.83 -0.32
CA TYR A 1 -18.33 24.47 -1.49
C TYR A 1 -19.78 24.24 -1.08
N PRO A 2 -20.77 24.75 -1.81
CA PRO A 2 -22.19 24.62 -1.47
C PRO A 2 -22.78 23.30 -1.95
N TRP A 3 -22.09 22.19 -1.73
CA TRP A 3 -22.60 20.89 -2.11
C TRP A 3 -23.35 20.25 -0.95
N ALA A 4 -24.40 19.51 -1.24
CA ALA A 4 -25.05 18.67 -0.25
C ALA A 4 -24.05 17.69 0.37
N GLU A 5 -24.25 17.32 1.63
CA GLU A 5 -23.32 16.43 2.35
C GLU A 5 -23.11 15.10 1.62
N GLN A 6 -24.19 14.55 1.05
CA GLN A 6 -24.16 13.33 0.25
C GLN A 6 -23.22 13.45 -0.98
N ASP A 7 -23.27 14.59 -1.68
CA ASP A 7 -22.47 14.79 -2.89
C ASP A 7 -20.98 14.89 -2.55
N LYS A 8 -20.65 15.48 -1.41
CA LYS A 8 -19.26 15.60 -0.92
C LYS A 8 -18.70 14.26 -0.52
N LEU A 9 -19.49 13.44 0.18
CA LEU A 9 -19.10 12.08 0.55
C LEU A 9 -18.90 11.22 -0.69
N GLY A 10 -19.82 11.28 -1.65
CA GLY A 10 -19.70 10.55 -2.91
C GLY A 10 -18.49 10.93 -3.73
N GLN A 11 -18.14 12.22 -3.78
CA GLN A 11 -16.94 12.67 -4.50
C GLN A 11 -15.63 12.32 -3.79
N ALA A 12 -15.60 12.33 -2.46
CA ALA A 12 -14.45 11.88 -1.70
C ALA A 12 -14.22 10.38 -1.92
N ASP A 13 -15.29 9.60 -1.86
CA ASP A 13 -15.30 8.16 -2.15
C ASP A 13 -14.78 7.86 -3.57
N GLY A 14 -15.30 8.59 -4.58
CA GLY A 14 -14.86 8.46 -5.96
C GLY A 14 -13.37 8.74 -6.12
N ARG A 15 -12.84 9.80 -5.50
CA ARG A 15 -11.39 10.12 -5.60
C ARG A 15 -10.51 9.05 -4.95
N SER A 16 -10.88 8.58 -3.76
CA SER A 16 -10.17 7.48 -3.10
C SER A 16 -10.28 6.20 -3.91
N GLY A 17 -11.48 5.89 -4.38
CA GLY A 17 -11.76 4.74 -5.24
C GLY A 17 -10.91 4.73 -6.49
N ASP A 18 -10.88 5.84 -7.24
CA ASP A 18 -10.08 5.98 -8.47
C ASP A 18 -8.59 5.76 -8.22
N ALA A 19 -8.05 6.32 -7.13
CA ALA A 19 -6.64 6.17 -6.79
C ALA A 19 -6.29 4.71 -6.47
N LEU A 20 -7.12 4.04 -5.68
CA LEU A 20 -6.93 2.65 -5.28
C LEU A 20 -7.15 1.70 -6.47
N GLU A 21 -8.19 1.93 -7.28
CA GLU A 21 -8.49 1.16 -8.47
C GLU A 21 -7.37 1.23 -9.52
N ASN A 22 -6.89 2.41 -9.84
CA ASN A 22 -5.80 2.58 -10.80
C ASN A 22 -4.51 1.89 -10.36
N GLY A 23 -4.22 1.88 -9.06
CA GLY A 23 -3.09 1.13 -8.48
C GLY A 23 -3.28 -0.39 -8.57
N ALA A 24 -4.48 -0.88 -8.28
CA ALA A 24 -4.77 -2.31 -8.21
C ALA A 24 -4.98 -2.96 -9.59
N LYS A 25 -5.54 -2.26 -10.57
CA LYS A 25 -5.83 -2.78 -11.92
C LYS A 25 -4.64 -3.40 -12.64
N SER A 26 -3.42 -2.98 -12.32
CA SER A 26 -2.19 -3.48 -12.94
C SER A 26 -1.66 -4.76 -12.30
N LEU A 27 -2.27 -5.21 -11.20
CA LEU A 27 -1.84 -6.40 -10.46
C LEU A 27 -2.32 -7.68 -11.14
N PRO A 28 -1.61 -8.82 -10.97
CA PRO A 28 -2.10 -10.11 -11.43
C PRO A 28 -3.46 -10.44 -10.81
N ILE A 29 -4.44 -10.78 -11.64
CA ILE A 29 -5.77 -11.22 -11.20
C ILE A 29 -5.77 -12.70 -10.78
N TYR A 30 -6.78 -13.14 -10.04
CA TYR A 30 -6.95 -14.52 -9.56
C TYR A 30 -5.81 -15.04 -8.68
N PHE A 31 -5.12 -14.14 -8.01
CA PHE A 31 -4.07 -14.45 -7.05
C PHE A 31 -4.43 -13.84 -5.68
N GLY A 32 -4.29 -14.64 -4.61
CA GLY A 32 -4.55 -14.16 -3.24
C GLY A 32 -3.56 -13.08 -2.82
N MET A 33 -4.02 -11.83 -2.74
CA MET A 33 -3.19 -10.66 -2.44
C MET A 33 -3.24 -10.33 -0.95
N PRO A 34 -2.16 -10.55 -0.18
CA PRO A 34 -2.09 -10.08 1.19
C PRO A 34 -2.23 -8.57 1.23
N THR A 35 -3.24 -8.10 1.96
CA THR A 35 -3.59 -6.67 2.01
C THR A 35 -3.49 -6.15 3.43
N PHE A 36 -2.75 -5.06 3.57
CA PHE A 36 -2.61 -4.30 4.80
C PHE A 36 -3.39 -2.99 4.67
N THR A 37 -4.03 -2.58 5.76
CA THR A 37 -4.83 -1.35 5.78
C THR A 37 -4.38 -0.44 6.91
N ALA A 38 -4.07 0.80 6.57
CA ALA A 38 -3.90 1.90 7.51
C ALA A 38 -5.10 2.85 7.39
N SER A 39 -5.72 3.22 8.49
CA SER A 39 -6.95 4.02 8.46
C SER A 39 -7.02 5.03 9.60
N ALA A 40 -7.91 6.00 9.42
CA ALA A 40 -8.33 6.93 10.47
C ALA A 40 -8.77 6.19 11.74
N PRO A 41 -8.78 6.86 12.91
CA PRO A 41 -9.24 6.25 14.17
C PRO A 41 -10.68 5.74 14.07
N VAL A 42 -10.89 4.48 14.43
CA VAL A 42 -12.21 3.85 14.45
C VAL A 42 -12.84 4.04 15.83
N GLN A 43 -13.83 4.90 15.90
CA GLN A 43 -14.61 5.18 17.13
C GLN A 43 -16.00 4.51 17.13
N ASN A 44 -16.45 4.08 15.94
CA ASN A 44 -17.73 3.40 15.79
C ASN A 44 -17.55 1.89 16.00
N ASP A 45 -18.26 1.34 16.99
CA ASP A 45 -18.19 -0.08 17.35
C ASP A 45 -18.54 -1.03 16.20
N ALA A 46 -19.36 -0.58 15.24
CA ALA A 46 -19.71 -1.37 14.07
C ALA A 46 -18.49 -1.71 13.18
N TYR A 47 -17.43 -0.91 13.24
CA TYR A 47 -16.21 -1.06 12.44
C TYR A 47 -14.97 -1.44 13.27
N ARG A 48 -15.11 -1.60 14.61
CA ARG A 48 -13.96 -1.84 15.50
C ARG A 48 -13.22 -3.12 15.18
N ASP A 49 -13.95 -4.20 14.93
CA ASP A 49 -13.37 -5.54 14.70
C ASP A 49 -13.09 -5.81 13.23
N THR A 50 -13.67 -5.04 12.34
CA THR A 50 -13.52 -5.15 10.91
C THR A 50 -13.44 -3.76 10.28
N PRO A 51 -12.29 -3.08 10.39
CA PRO A 51 -12.09 -1.84 9.67
C PRO A 51 -12.36 -2.10 8.18
N SER A 52 -13.18 -1.25 7.57
CA SER A 52 -13.48 -1.40 6.14
C SER A 52 -12.16 -1.37 5.38
N ASN A 53 -11.91 -2.40 4.60
CA ASN A 53 -10.82 -2.35 3.64
C ASN A 53 -11.32 -1.50 2.47
N PRO A 54 -10.76 -0.30 2.26
CA PRO A 54 -11.24 0.59 1.20
C PRO A 54 -11.14 -0.04 -0.17
N LEU A 55 -10.13 -0.90 -0.42
CA LEU A 55 -10.03 -1.68 -1.66
C LEU A 55 -11.21 -2.63 -1.85
N VAL A 56 -11.64 -3.31 -0.81
CA VAL A 56 -12.79 -4.22 -0.89
C VAL A 56 -14.08 -3.45 -1.11
N GLY A 57 -14.24 -2.31 -0.44
CA GLY A 57 -15.37 -1.41 -0.67
C GLY A 57 -15.42 -0.92 -2.11
N THR A 58 -14.28 -0.45 -2.65
CA THR A 58 -14.15 -0.01 -4.04
C THR A 58 -14.39 -1.16 -5.01
N ALA A 59 -13.81 -2.33 -4.76
CA ALA A 59 -14.04 -3.52 -5.58
C ALA A 59 -15.51 -3.97 -5.55
N GLY A 60 -16.21 -3.79 -4.44
CA GLY A 60 -17.64 -4.08 -4.29
C GLY A 60 -18.57 -3.07 -4.98
N GLY A 61 -18.19 -1.80 -5.07
CA GLY A 61 -19.02 -0.70 -5.56
C GLY A 61 -18.92 -0.39 -7.05
N GLU A 62 -17.72 -0.30 -7.61
CA GLU A 62 -17.47 0.25 -8.95
C GLU A 62 -16.77 -0.69 -9.94
N GLN A 63 -16.35 -1.76 -9.58
CA GLN A 63 -16.04 -3.05 -10.05
C GLN A 63 -15.45 -3.39 -11.39
N ILE A 64 -15.45 -2.58 -12.39
CA ILE A 64 -14.98 -2.87 -13.74
C ILE A 64 -13.45 -2.88 -13.76
N GLY A 65 -12.83 -3.89 -13.29
CA GLY A 65 -11.37 -4.09 -13.30
C GLY A 65 -10.78 -4.66 -12.03
N MET A 66 -11.54 -4.69 -10.93
CA MET A 66 -11.10 -5.26 -9.65
C MET A 66 -11.88 -6.50 -9.20
N ALA A 67 -12.93 -6.88 -9.91
CA ALA A 67 -13.78 -8.03 -9.55
C ALA A 67 -13.03 -9.37 -9.42
N PHE A 68 -11.85 -9.46 -10.02
CA PHE A 68 -11.02 -10.67 -10.03
C PHE A 68 -9.77 -10.55 -9.15
N HIS A 69 -9.68 -9.52 -8.33
CA HIS A 69 -8.60 -9.32 -7.37
C HIS A 69 -9.00 -9.96 -6.02
N LEU A 70 -8.20 -10.91 -5.56
CA LEU A 70 -8.50 -11.74 -4.39
C LEU A 70 -7.78 -11.17 -3.17
N PHE A 71 -8.39 -10.20 -2.50
CA PHE A 71 -7.80 -9.57 -1.32
C PHE A 71 -7.83 -10.51 -0.11
N VAL A 72 -6.71 -10.62 0.61
CA VAL A 72 -6.57 -11.41 1.83
C VAL A 72 -6.17 -10.49 2.97
N ALA A 73 -6.97 -10.42 4.02
CA ALA A 73 -6.70 -9.54 5.16
C ALA A 73 -5.46 -10.03 5.93
N ALA A 74 -4.34 -9.32 5.75
CA ALA A 74 -3.06 -9.67 6.36
C ALA A 74 -2.72 -8.85 7.60
N GLY A 75 -3.25 -7.64 7.71
CA GLY A 75 -3.09 -6.79 8.87
C GLY A 75 -3.80 -5.45 8.70
N SER A 76 -4.08 -4.81 9.82
CA SER A 76 -4.65 -3.47 9.82
C SER A 76 -4.18 -2.70 11.04
N GLN A 77 -4.12 -1.37 10.89
CA GLN A 77 -3.90 -0.46 11.99
C GLN A 77 -4.75 0.80 11.77
N SER A 78 -5.45 1.21 12.82
CA SER A 78 -6.24 2.43 12.81
C SER A 78 -5.71 3.42 13.85
N GLY A 79 -5.77 4.70 13.55
CA GLY A 79 -5.31 5.75 14.45
C GLY A 79 -4.93 7.02 13.72
N GLU A 80 -4.55 8.03 14.46
CA GLU A 80 -3.97 9.25 13.86
C GLU A 80 -2.57 8.99 13.27
N ARG A 81 -1.92 7.92 13.70
CA ARG A 81 -0.59 7.47 13.25
C ARG A 81 -0.53 5.95 13.13
N PRO A 82 -1.10 5.36 12.08
CA PRO A 82 -1.04 3.92 11.84
C PRO A 82 0.30 3.50 11.20
N ASP A 83 1.38 4.23 11.47
CA ASP A 83 2.69 4.07 10.84
C ASP A 83 3.28 2.67 11.08
N GLU A 84 3.02 2.07 12.25
CA GLU A 84 3.54 0.75 12.61
C GLU A 84 3.02 -0.40 11.73
N VAL A 85 1.99 -0.19 10.92
CA VAL A 85 1.54 -1.19 9.93
C VAL A 85 2.69 -1.62 9.01
N LEU A 86 3.68 -0.75 8.77
CA LEU A 86 4.88 -1.11 8.01
C LEU A 86 5.74 -2.18 8.69
N ASN A 87 5.83 -2.19 10.01
CA ASN A 87 6.47 -3.31 10.73
C ASN A 87 5.72 -4.62 10.52
N GLN A 88 4.39 -4.57 10.48
CA GLN A 88 3.58 -5.75 10.16
C GLN A 88 3.89 -6.26 8.76
N VAL A 89 4.00 -5.37 7.76
CA VAL A 89 4.38 -5.73 6.38
C VAL A 89 5.75 -6.40 6.32
N PHE A 90 6.77 -5.82 6.95
CA PHE A 90 8.11 -6.42 6.96
C PHE A 90 8.12 -7.78 7.68
N SER A 91 7.46 -7.88 8.84
CA SER A 91 7.34 -9.13 9.57
C SER A 91 6.59 -10.20 8.78
N PHE A 92 5.58 -9.81 8.02
CA PHE A 92 4.83 -10.69 7.15
C PHE A 92 5.71 -11.28 6.04
N PHE A 93 6.54 -10.45 5.39
CA PHE A 93 7.50 -10.95 4.41
C PHE A 93 8.55 -11.91 5.02
N ASP A 94 8.96 -11.66 6.25
CA ASP A 94 9.89 -12.56 6.96
C ASP A 94 9.24 -13.91 7.31
N GLN A 95 7.96 -13.90 7.69
CA GLN A 95 7.20 -15.11 8.06
C GLN A 95 6.69 -15.91 6.85
N HIS A 96 6.52 -15.26 5.70
CA HIS A 96 6.01 -15.84 4.46
C HIS A 96 7.04 -15.70 3.34
N PRO A 97 8.06 -16.58 3.28
CA PRO A 97 9.20 -16.44 2.36
C PRO A 97 8.83 -16.62 0.89
N ASP A 98 7.68 -17.18 0.58
CA ASP A 98 7.16 -17.41 -0.77
C ASP A 98 6.16 -16.34 -1.24
N VAL A 99 5.75 -15.38 -0.39
CA VAL A 99 4.84 -14.31 -0.84
C VAL A 99 5.57 -13.33 -1.78
N PRO A 100 5.06 -13.11 -3.00
CA PRO A 100 5.77 -12.29 -4.00
C PRO A 100 5.58 -10.79 -3.77
N TYR A 101 4.39 -10.36 -3.33
CA TYR A 101 4.06 -8.97 -3.02
C TYR A 101 2.92 -8.88 -2.03
N VAL A 102 2.79 -7.72 -1.43
CA VAL A 102 1.64 -7.32 -0.61
C VAL A 102 1.11 -5.98 -1.10
N VAL A 103 -0.15 -5.73 -0.83
CA VAL A 103 -0.77 -4.42 -1.04
C VAL A 103 -0.93 -3.72 0.30
N LEU A 104 -0.48 -2.48 0.38
CA LEU A 104 -0.70 -1.61 1.53
C LEU A 104 -1.56 -0.45 1.06
N THR A 105 -2.73 -0.28 1.68
CA THR A 105 -3.63 0.84 1.44
C THR A 105 -3.69 1.73 2.64
N VAL A 106 -3.80 3.01 2.38
CA VAL A 106 -4.14 4.00 3.39
C VAL A 106 -5.25 4.89 2.85
N ASP A 107 -6.20 5.20 3.70
CA ASP A 107 -7.27 6.14 3.40
C ASP A 107 -7.64 6.94 4.64
N ASP A 108 -7.62 8.26 4.50
CA ASP A 108 -8.14 9.20 5.50
C ASP A 108 -8.75 10.42 4.80
N GLY A 109 -9.77 10.97 5.41
CA GLY A 109 -10.49 12.11 4.89
C GLY A 109 -11.93 12.15 5.37
N ILE A 110 -12.80 12.78 4.61
CA ILE A 110 -14.18 13.01 5.01
C ILE A 110 -14.96 11.69 5.18
N ARG A 111 -14.80 10.73 4.25
CA ARG A 111 -15.58 9.50 4.27
C ARG A 111 -15.17 8.56 5.39
N PRO A 112 -13.87 8.14 5.52
CA PRO A 112 -13.44 7.31 6.64
C PRO A 112 -13.76 7.93 8.00
N ARG A 113 -13.52 9.24 8.15
CA ARG A 113 -13.82 9.97 9.39
C ARG A 113 -15.32 10.01 9.69
N SER A 114 -16.16 10.05 8.66
CA SER A 114 -17.63 9.99 8.84
C SER A 114 -18.08 8.61 9.27
N ASP A 115 -17.65 7.58 8.57
CA ASP A 115 -18.05 6.20 8.83
C ASP A 115 -17.55 5.70 10.19
N TYR A 116 -16.35 6.10 10.59
CA TYR A 116 -15.73 5.66 11.84
C TYR A 116 -16.11 6.51 13.05
N SER A 117 -16.81 7.62 12.87
CA SER A 117 -17.32 8.45 13.96
C SER A 117 -18.68 7.93 14.46
N PRO A 118 -19.04 8.24 15.73
CA PRO A 118 -20.38 7.96 16.21
C PRO A 118 -21.45 8.65 15.35
N PRO A 119 -22.61 8.00 15.12
CA PRO A 119 -23.68 8.54 14.25
C PRO A 119 -24.20 9.93 14.66
N SER A 120 -24.00 10.30 15.92
CA SER A 120 -24.43 11.60 16.47
C SER A 120 -23.50 12.77 16.12
N THR A 121 -22.38 12.51 15.47
CA THR A 121 -21.38 13.54 15.17
C THR A 121 -21.77 14.27 13.88
N SER A 122 -22.40 15.45 14.00
CA SER A 122 -22.62 16.33 12.84
C SER A 122 -21.30 16.95 12.38
N ARG A 123 -21.01 16.83 11.10
CA ARG A 123 -19.83 17.43 10.45
C ARG A 123 -20.18 18.61 9.56
N THR A 124 -21.47 18.93 9.48
CA THR A 124 -21.93 20.09 8.73
C THR A 124 -22.27 21.24 9.69
N ARG A 125 -21.91 22.43 9.29
CA ARG A 125 -22.34 23.67 9.94
C ARG A 125 -23.09 24.50 8.91
N ASP A 126 -24.32 24.88 9.25
CA ASP A 126 -25.18 25.69 8.36
C ASP A 126 -25.35 25.09 6.95
N GLY A 127 -25.42 23.73 6.88
CA GLY A 127 -25.52 23.00 5.61
C GLY A 127 -24.23 22.91 4.79
N TYR A 128 -23.12 23.42 5.32
CA TYR A 128 -21.81 23.37 4.67
C TYR A 128 -20.84 22.49 5.43
N TYR A 129 -20.08 21.71 4.68
CA TYR A 129 -18.95 21.00 5.19
C TYR A 129 -17.65 21.76 4.88
N ILE A 130 -16.89 22.06 5.91
CA ILE A 130 -15.53 22.58 5.77
C ILE A 130 -14.58 21.46 6.16
N PRO A 131 -13.86 20.86 5.21
CA PRO A 131 -12.92 19.80 5.55
C PRO A 131 -11.83 20.37 6.47
N SER A 132 -11.64 19.75 7.62
CA SER A 132 -10.53 20.06 8.52
C SER A 132 -9.21 19.44 8.04
N MET A 133 -9.29 18.51 7.10
CA MET A 133 -8.18 17.84 6.46
C MET A 133 -8.53 17.50 5.01
N PRO A 134 -7.54 17.43 4.10
CA PRO A 134 -7.76 16.95 2.74
C PRO A 134 -8.03 15.45 2.74
N ASP A 135 -8.83 14.98 1.79
CA ASP A 135 -8.93 13.56 1.48
C ASP A 135 -7.57 13.07 0.97
N SER A 136 -7.05 12.03 1.59
CA SER A 136 -5.72 11.51 1.31
C SER A 136 -5.74 9.99 1.27
N SER A 137 -5.49 9.43 0.12
CA SER A 137 -5.40 7.99 -0.08
C SER A 137 -4.14 7.61 -0.85
N ALA A 138 -3.59 6.46 -0.55
CA ALA A 138 -2.45 5.90 -1.26
C ALA A 138 -2.52 4.38 -1.30
N LEU A 139 -2.01 3.80 -2.39
CA LEU A 139 -1.82 2.37 -2.54
C LEU A 139 -0.35 2.09 -2.86
N PHE A 140 0.23 1.17 -2.11
CA PHE A 140 1.59 0.68 -2.35
C PHE A 140 1.55 -0.80 -2.68
N VAL A 141 2.19 -1.17 -3.77
CA VAL A 141 2.52 -2.56 -4.10
C VAL A 141 3.96 -2.79 -3.68
N LEU A 142 4.13 -3.52 -2.59
CA LEU A 142 5.44 -3.82 -2.00
C LEU A 142 5.83 -5.23 -2.39
N ALA A 143 6.92 -5.39 -3.17
CA ALA A 143 7.27 -6.66 -3.79
C ALA A 143 8.67 -7.14 -3.41
N ARG A 144 8.81 -8.46 -3.34
CA ARG A 144 10.07 -9.22 -3.37
C ARG A 144 10.17 -9.90 -4.72
N ARG A 145 10.69 -9.18 -5.72
CA ARG A 145 10.67 -9.64 -7.13
C ARG A 145 11.39 -10.96 -7.33
N GLU A 146 12.48 -11.18 -6.60
CA GLU A 146 13.26 -12.42 -6.64
C GLU A 146 12.46 -13.68 -6.25
N ARG A 147 11.36 -13.51 -5.51
CA ARG A 147 10.50 -14.64 -5.13
C ARG A 147 9.67 -15.17 -6.30
N VAL A 148 9.43 -14.33 -7.30
CA VAL A 148 8.74 -14.73 -8.53
C VAL A 148 9.64 -15.55 -9.44
N ASP A 149 10.97 -15.39 -9.34
CA ASP A 149 11.92 -16.12 -10.17
C ASP A 149 11.82 -17.65 -9.98
N ALA A 150 11.48 -18.09 -8.78
CA ALA A 150 11.30 -19.50 -8.47
C ALA A 150 10.12 -20.16 -9.22
N ILE A 151 9.11 -19.38 -9.63
CA ILE A 151 7.91 -19.89 -10.33
C ILE A 151 7.94 -19.62 -11.84
N ARG A 152 8.86 -18.79 -12.34
CA ARG A 152 8.92 -18.42 -13.76
C ARG A 152 9.00 -19.61 -14.70
N ALA A 153 9.80 -20.61 -14.36
CA ALA A 153 9.97 -21.82 -15.17
C ALA A 153 8.69 -22.66 -15.27
N PHE A 154 7.73 -22.45 -14.37
CA PHE A 154 6.47 -23.17 -14.30
C PHE A 154 5.29 -22.39 -14.87
N ALA A 155 5.52 -21.17 -15.40
CA ALA A 155 4.45 -20.39 -15.99
C ALA A 155 3.87 -21.12 -17.21
N PHE A 156 2.55 -21.31 -17.21
CA PHE A 156 1.87 -22.12 -18.21
C PHE A 156 0.81 -21.32 -18.95
N ASP A 157 0.36 -21.86 -20.08
CA ASP A 157 -0.79 -21.32 -20.81
C ASP A 157 -2.06 -21.83 -20.12
N ASP A 158 -2.85 -20.91 -19.57
CA ASP A 158 -4.16 -21.23 -19.02
C ASP A 158 -5.25 -21.00 -20.06
N ILE A 159 -6.47 -21.41 -19.78
CA ILE A 159 -7.61 -21.18 -20.66
C ILE A 159 -7.88 -19.67 -20.73
N ASN A 160 -8.01 -19.16 -21.93
CA ASN A 160 -8.45 -17.79 -22.16
C ASN A 160 -9.98 -17.71 -21.92
N GLU A 161 -10.39 -17.04 -20.87
CA GLU A 161 -11.78 -16.98 -20.39
C GLU A 161 -12.70 -16.13 -21.25
N ASP A 162 -12.17 -15.22 -22.07
CA ASP A 162 -12.97 -14.41 -22.99
C ASP A 162 -13.77 -15.28 -24.01
N LYS A 163 -13.43 -16.56 -24.11
CA LYS A 163 -14.08 -17.52 -25.01
C LYS A 163 -15.15 -18.38 -24.33
N TYR A 164 -15.30 -18.33 -22.99
CA TYR A 164 -16.20 -19.22 -22.26
C TYR A 164 -17.25 -18.47 -21.44
N ASN A 165 -18.49 -18.51 -21.92
CA ASN A 165 -19.69 -18.15 -21.15
C ASN A 165 -20.42 -19.43 -20.73
N GLY A 166 -19.93 -20.18 -19.74
CA GLY A 166 -20.57 -21.42 -19.32
C GLY A 166 -20.52 -21.67 -17.82
N GLU A 167 -21.52 -22.34 -17.29
CA GLU A 167 -21.66 -22.71 -15.88
C GLU A 167 -20.82 -23.93 -15.48
N ASP A 168 -20.17 -24.61 -16.42
CA ASP A 168 -19.40 -25.82 -16.16
C ASP A 168 -18.01 -25.50 -15.65
N LEU A 169 -17.83 -25.60 -14.34
CA LEU A 169 -16.54 -25.37 -13.64
C LEU A 169 -15.37 -26.20 -14.21
N ASN A 170 -15.65 -27.34 -14.83
CA ASN A 170 -14.60 -28.18 -15.43
C ASN A 170 -13.98 -27.53 -16.67
N ARG A 171 -14.68 -26.56 -17.26
CA ARG A 171 -14.20 -25.80 -18.42
C ARG A 171 -13.43 -24.55 -18.05
N TYR A 172 -13.41 -24.16 -16.79
CA TYR A 172 -12.65 -23.02 -16.34
C TYR A 172 -11.16 -23.31 -16.28
N GLY A 173 -10.35 -22.30 -16.58
CA GLY A 173 -8.92 -22.32 -16.35
C GLY A 173 -8.59 -22.44 -14.85
N VAL A 174 -7.36 -22.82 -14.59
CA VAL A 174 -6.86 -23.03 -13.21
C VAL A 174 -6.97 -21.75 -12.39
N ALA A 175 -6.62 -20.61 -12.97
CA ALA A 175 -6.70 -19.31 -12.30
C ALA A 175 -8.14 -18.99 -11.85
N ARG A 176 -9.13 -19.26 -12.69
CA ARG A 176 -10.54 -19.05 -12.34
C ARG A 176 -11.05 -20.01 -11.26
N LYS A 177 -10.57 -21.25 -11.25
CA LYS A 177 -10.89 -22.20 -10.16
C LYS A 177 -10.38 -21.70 -8.81
N VAL A 178 -9.24 -21.03 -8.77
CA VAL A 178 -8.74 -20.33 -7.57
C VAL A 178 -9.69 -19.22 -7.14
N MET A 179 -10.18 -18.41 -8.08
CA MET A 179 -11.15 -17.35 -7.80
C MET A 179 -12.46 -17.94 -7.22
N VAL A 180 -13.01 -18.99 -7.84
CA VAL A 180 -14.24 -19.64 -7.35
C VAL A 180 -14.05 -20.10 -5.91
N SER A 181 -12.93 -20.74 -5.60
CA SER A 181 -12.63 -21.16 -4.23
C SER A 181 -12.51 -19.99 -3.26
N TYR A 182 -11.96 -18.85 -3.71
CA TYR A 182 -11.91 -17.63 -2.90
C TYR A 182 -13.32 -17.07 -2.63
N VAL A 183 -14.18 -17.02 -3.62
CA VAL A 183 -15.57 -16.54 -3.47
C VAL A 183 -16.32 -17.44 -2.50
N ASP A 184 -16.28 -18.77 -2.70
CA ASP A 184 -16.88 -19.73 -1.80
C ASP A 184 -16.36 -19.60 -0.35
N LEU A 185 -15.06 -19.34 -0.19
CA LEU A 185 -14.45 -19.07 1.12
C LEU A 185 -15.03 -17.79 1.74
N SER A 186 -15.08 -16.67 0.98
CA SER A 186 -15.58 -15.39 1.47
C SER A 186 -17.06 -15.45 1.88
N GLU A 187 -17.82 -16.33 1.27
CA GLU A 187 -19.22 -16.58 1.62
C GLU A 187 -19.40 -17.45 2.85
N ARG A 188 -18.53 -18.42 3.07
CA ARG A 188 -18.67 -19.40 4.16
C ARG A 188 -18.00 -19.01 5.47
N VAL A 189 -17.00 -18.09 5.46
CA VAL A 189 -16.37 -17.61 6.70
C VAL A 189 -17.34 -16.83 7.59
N PRO A 190 -17.16 -16.83 8.92
CA PRO A 190 -18.02 -16.07 9.83
C PRO A 190 -18.03 -14.58 9.48
N LYS A 191 -19.23 -14.01 9.38
CA LYS A 191 -19.42 -12.64 8.91
C LYS A 191 -19.88 -11.74 10.05
N PRO A 192 -19.49 -10.46 10.05
CA PRO A 192 -20.09 -9.46 10.91
C PRO A 192 -21.59 -9.36 10.64
N LYS A 193 -22.38 -9.04 11.69
CA LYS A 193 -23.84 -8.91 11.57
C LYS A 193 -24.21 -7.88 10.49
N GLY A 194 -25.03 -8.29 9.56
CA GLY A 194 -25.55 -7.43 8.48
C GLY A 194 -24.64 -7.33 7.24
N GLN A 195 -23.50 -8.04 7.22
CA GLN A 195 -22.65 -8.08 6.02
C GLN A 195 -22.86 -9.39 5.23
N PRO A 196 -22.98 -9.33 3.89
CA PRO A 196 -23.18 -10.52 3.04
C PRO A 196 -21.90 -11.35 2.90
N SER A 197 -20.74 -10.72 2.94
CA SER A 197 -19.41 -11.37 2.81
C SER A 197 -18.37 -10.59 3.59
N ARG A 198 -17.20 -11.18 3.81
CA ARG A 198 -16.01 -10.48 4.29
C ARG A 198 -14.76 -11.00 3.61
N THR A 199 -13.72 -10.19 3.64
CA THR A 199 -12.38 -10.58 3.19
C THR A 199 -11.86 -11.72 4.05
N PRO A 200 -11.40 -12.85 3.47
CA PRO A 200 -10.76 -13.92 4.21
C PRO A 200 -9.47 -13.43 4.89
N THR A 201 -9.20 -13.95 6.08
CA THR A 201 -7.92 -13.78 6.76
C THR A 201 -6.82 -14.63 6.11
N VAL A 202 -5.56 -14.33 6.43
CA VAL A 202 -4.41 -15.14 5.98
C VAL A 202 -4.58 -16.61 6.38
N ALA A 203 -4.97 -16.91 7.61
CA ALA A 203 -5.12 -18.28 8.08
C ALA A 203 -6.20 -19.05 7.28
N GLU A 204 -7.34 -18.42 7.02
CA GLU A 204 -8.43 -19.01 6.24
C GLU A 204 -8.01 -19.23 4.79
N TRP A 205 -7.34 -18.25 4.19
CA TRP A 205 -6.83 -18.38 2.83
C TRP A 205 -5.78 -19.50 2.70
N LEU A 206 -4.81 -19.57 3.61
CA LEU A 206 -3.80 -20.63 3.58
C LEU A 206 -4.39 -22.04 3.82
N GLN A 207 -5.48 -22.14 4.57
CA GLN A 207 -6.22 -23.39 4.66
C GLN A 207 -6.90 -23.75 3.34
N GLU A 208 -7.51 -22.78 2.66
CA GLU A 208 -8.13 -22.95 1.35
C GLU A 208 -7.09 -23.33 0.29
N THR A 209 -5.95 -22.64 0.23
CA THR A 209 -4.88 -22.96 -0.72
C THR A 209 -4.34 -24.38 -0.54
N LYS A 210 -4.27 -24.87 0.71
CA LYS A 210 -3.91 -26.26 0.97
C LYS A 210 -4.96 -27.23 0.40
N ALA A 211 -6.25 -26.90 0.46
CA ALA A 211 -7.30 -27.71 -0.14
C ALA A 211 -7.21 -27.68 -1.68
N LEU A 212 -6.90 -26.54 -2.29
CA LEU A 212 -6.69 -26.43 -3.74
C LEU A 212 -5.62 -27.40 -4.25
N THR A 213 -4.54 -27.62 -3.52
CA THR A 213 -3.47 -28.54 -3.92
C THR A 213 -3.89 -30.01 -3.97
N GLN A 214 -5.04 -30.35 -3.39
CA GLN A 214 -5.59 -31.72 -3.36
C GLN A 214 -6.69 -31.92 -4.42
N ARG A 215 -7.06 -30.90 -5.14
CA ARG A 215 -8.14 -30.97 -6.13
C ARG A 215 -7.69 -31.66 -7.41
N GLU A 216 -8.39 -32.72 -7.82
CA GLU A 216 -8.06 -33.48 -9.05
C GLU A 216 -8.39 -32.70 -10.33
N ASP A 217 -9.29 -31.71 -10.28
CA ASP A 217 -9.57 -30.81 -11.39
C ASP A 217 -8.50 -29.74 -11.59
N ILE A 218 -7.54 -29.60 -10.65
CA ILE A 218 -6.35 -28.74 -10.77
C ILE A 218 -5.09 -29.60 -10.91
N TYR A 219 -4.95 -30.63 -10.10
CA TYR A 219 -3.82 -31.56 -10.09
C TYR A 219 -4.31 -33.01 -10.35
N PRO A 220 -4.62 -33.36 -11.60
CA PRO A 220 -5.14 -34.69 -11.92
C PRO A 220 -4.09 -35.78 -11.67
N LYS A 221 -4.50 -36.85 -11.04
CA LYS A 221 -3.64 -38.05 -10.85
C LYS A 221 -3.33 -38.74 -12.17
N HIS A 222 -4.29 -38.71 -13.09
CA HIS A 222 -4.16 -39.29 -14.42
C HIS A 222 -4.64 -38.27 -15.46
N VAL A 223 -3.80 -37.98 -16.42
CA VAL A 223 -4.17 -37.20 -17.60
C VAL A 223 -4.41 -38.16 -18.74
N SER A 224 -5.64 -38.25 -19.24
CA SER A 224 -5.99 -39.06 -20.38
C SER A 224 -5.31 -38.52 -21.65
N LEU A 225 -5.04 -39.41 -22.62
CA LEU A 225 -4.60 -39.00 -23.95
C LEU A 225 -5.63 -38.06 -24.63
N LEU A 226 -6.91 -38.21 -24.25
CA LEU A 226 -8.00 -37.36 -24.75
C LEU A 226 -7.95 -35.95 -24.14
N ASP A 227 -7.37 -35.77 -22.95
CA ASP A 227 -7.18 -34.46 -22.35
C ASP A 227 -6.13 -33.62 -23.13
N GLY A 228 -5.20 -34.28 -23.83
CA GLY A 228 -4.28 -33.61 -24.75
C GLY A 228 -4.96 -33.00 -25.98
N LEU A 229 -6.18 -33.44 -26.29
CA LEU A 229 -7.05 -32.90 -27.33
C LEU A 229 -8.07 -31.88 -26.78
N SER A 230 -8.20 -31.78 -25.47
CA SER A 230 -9.07 -30.82 -24.80
C SER A 230 -8.36 -29.48 -24.60
N GLU A 231 -9.13 -28.40 -24.50
CA GLU A 231 -8.60 -27.06 -24.18
C GLU A 231 -8.18 -26.94 -22.69
N VAL A 232 -8.43 -27.96 -21.88
CA VAL A 232 -8.10 -27.97 -20.45
C VAL A 232 -6.59 -27.97 -20.28
N LYS A 233 -6.10 -27.01 -19.53
CA LYS A 233 -4.69 -26.84 -19.16
C LYS A 233 -4.51 -27.13 -17.69
N TYR A 234 -3.37 -27.70 -17.33
CA TYR A 234 -3.01 -28.01 -15.96
C TYR A 234 -1.64 -27.41 -15.63
N PRO A 235 -1.37 -27.12 -14.34
CA PRO A 235 -0.03 -26.76 -13.91
C PRO A 235 1.01 -27.83 -14.31
N PRO A 236 2.26 -27.42 -14.57
CA PRO A 236 3.36 -28.36 -14.81
C PRO A 236 3.47 -29.40 -13.67
N ARG A 237 3.68 -30.67 -13.99
CA ARG A 237 3.69 -31.79 -13.01
C ARG A 237 4.83 -31.72 -12.00
N ASP A 238 5.93 -31.10 -12.37
CA ASP A 238 7.11 -30.91 -11.53
C ASP A 238 7.03 -29.66 -10.64
N PHE A 239 5.99 -28.84 -10.81
CA PHE A 239 5.72 -27.73 -9.90
C PHE A 239 5.38 -28.24 -8.50
N LYS A 240 6.02 -27.65 -7.49
CA LYS A 240 5.76 -27.95 -6.08
C LYS A 240 4.98 -26.80 -5.46
N PRO A 241 3.70 -26.98 -5.13
CA PRO A 241 2.91 -25.95 -4.50
C PRO A 241 3.53 -25.44 -3.19
N THR A 242 3.40 -24.14 -2.97
CA THR A 242 3.74 -23.47 -1.72
C THR A 242 2.48 -22.79 -1.15
N PRO A 243 2.49 -22.34 0.11
CA PRO A 243 1.31 -21.72 0.70
C PRO A 243 0.74 -20.54 -0.11
N TRP A 244 1.61 -19.70 -0.69
CA TRP A 244 1.18 -18.54 -1.50
C TRP A 244 1.12 -18.82 -3.00
N PHE A 245 1.69 -19.93 -3.44
CA PHE A 245 1.55 -20.43 -4.80
C PHE A 245 0.97 -21.85 -4.75
N PRO A 246 -0.34 -22.01 -4.44
CA PRO A 246 -1.00 -23.32 -4.51
C PRO A 246 -1.01 -23.85 -5.95
N VAL A 247 -0.94 -22.94 -6.93
CA VAL A 247 -0.73 -23.17 -8.35
C VAL A 247 0.32 -22.18 -8.85
N PRO A 248 1.13 -22.51 -9.86
CA PRO A 248 2.02 -21.52 -10.46
C PRO A 248 1.18 -20.45 -11.19
N TRP A 249 1.74 -19.28 -11.37
CA TRP A 249 1.10 -18.29 -12.22
C TRP A 249 1.03 -18.77 -13.66
N ASN A 250 -0.05 -18.40 -14.35
CA ASN A 250 -0.08 -18.49 -15.79
C ASN A 250 0.78 -17.37 -16.42
N LYS A 251 1.01 -17.45 -17.73
CA LYS A 251 1.85 -16.48 -18.45
C LYS A 251 1.30 -15.06 -18.38
N ASP A 252 -0.02 -14.89 -18.33
CA ASP A 252 -0.64 -13.57 -18.27
C ASP A 252 -0.44 -12.92 -16.89
N GLN A 253 -0.57 -13.71 -15.82
CA GLN A 253 -0.29 -13.25 -14.44
C GLN A 253 1.19 -12.86 -14.29
N LEU A 254 2.10 -13.67 -14.81
CA LEU A 254 3.53 -13.36 -14.81
C LEU A 254 3.83 -12.09 -15.60
N ALA A 255 3.25 -11.95 -16.79
CA ALA A 255 3.41 -10.76 -17.61
C ALA A 255 2.80 -9.51 -16.95
N ALA A 256 1.68 -9.63 -16.23
CA ALA A 256 1.10 -8.54 -15.47
C ALA A 256 2.06 -8.05 -14.38
N PHE A 257 2.64 -8.96 -13.61
CA PHE A 257 3.62 -8.63 -12.59
C PHE A 257 4.90 -8.01 -13.17
N ASP A 258 5.40 -8.53 -14.27
CA ASP A 258 6.63 -8.03 -14.91
C ASP A 258 6.47 -6.63 -15.51
N ARG A 259 5.25 -6.25 -15.89
CA ARG A 259 4.95 -4.89 -16.35
C ARG A 259 4.97 -3.84 -15.25
N LEU A 260 4.88 -4.24 -13.98
CA LEU A 260 4.92 -3.27 -12.87
C LEU A 260 6.29 -2.58 -12.82
N PRO A 261 6.36 -1.25 -12.84
CA PRO A 261 7.62 -0.55 -12.72
C PRO A 261 8.20 -0.70 -11.30
N THR A 262 9.52 -0.74 -11.18
CA THR A 262 10.20 -0.58 -9.89
C THR A 262 10.44 0.90 -9.65
N LEU A 263 9.66 1.49 -8.74
CA LEU A 263 9.70 2.94 -8.48
C LEU A 263 10.72 3.32 -7.39
N GLY A 264 11.03 2.39 -6.50
CA GLY A 264 11.99 2.60 -5.41
C GLY A 264 12.09 1.39 -4.52
N PHE A 265 13.00 1.45 -3.57
CA PHE A 265 13.17 0.46 -2.52
C PHE A 265 12.91 1.12 -1.18
N ILE A 266 11.95 0.62 -0.42
CA ILE A 266 11.74 1.04 0.95
C ILE A 266 12.60 0.19 1.88
N HIS A 267 13.22 0.84 2.87
CA HIS A 267 14.02 0.20 3.91
C HIS A 267 13.17 -0.06 5.15
N ARG A 268 13.70 -0.82 6.12
CA ARG A 268 12.96 -1.05 7.37
C ARG A 268 12.70 0.27 8.08
N PRO A 269 11.46 0.52 8.53
CA PRO A 269 11.15 1.71 9.30
C PRO A 269 11.80 1.68 10.68
N VAL A 270 12.07 2.85 11.21
CA VAL A 270 12.55 3.04 12.58
C VAL A 270 11.54 3.90 13.34
N PHE A 271 11.07 3.40 14.46
CA PHE A 271 10.19 4.10 15.37
C PHE A 271 10.99 4.52 16.61
N VAL A 272 10.98 5.81 16.87
CA VAL A 272 11.78 6.43 17.95
C VAL A 272 10.86 6.90 19.03
N LYS A 273 10.94 6.29 20.21
CA LYS A 273 10.22 6.80 21.37
C LYS A 273 10.92 8.05 21.91
N THR A 274 10.16 9.13 22.00
CA THR A 274 10.61 10.42 22.53
C THR A 274 9.90 10.72 23.85
N VAL A 275 9.84 9.69 24.72
CA VAL A 275 9.20 9.73 26.04
C VAL A 275 10.19 9.43 27.15
N ASP A 276 9.88 9.90 28.36
CA ASP A 276 10.61 9.58 29.59
C ASP A 276 10.20 8.20 30.16
N GLU A 277 10.73 7.85 31.32
CA GLU A 277 10.43 6.60 32.03
C GLU A 277 8.95 6.47 32.47
N HIS A 278 8.22 7.58 32.50
CA HIS A 278 6.80 7.63 32.85
C HIS A 278 5.90 7.64 31.57
N GLY A 279 6.47 7.53 30.38
CA GLY A 279 5.74 7.57 29.12
C GLY A 279 5.29 8.97 28.69
N GLN A 280 5.81 10.04 29.38
CA GLN A 280 5.51 11.41 29.00
C GLN A 280 6.50 11.93 27.96
N PRO A 281 6.05 12.75 26.99
CA PRO A 281 6.95 13.34 26.00
C PRO A 281 8.13 14.03 26.63
N LEU A 282 9.33 13.80 26.11
CA LEU A 282 10.56 14.45 26.58
C LEU A 282 10.42 15.97 26.52
N SER A 283 10.47 16.63 27.67
CA SER A 283 10.35 18.09 27.74
C SER A 283 11.66 18.80 27.41
N ARG A 284 12.81 18.17 27.72
CA ARG A 284 14.13 18.75 27.46
C ARG A 284 14.52 18.58 26.00
N ARG A 285 14.90 19.70 25.39
CA ARG A 285 15.29 19.78 23.97
C ARG A 285 16.48 18.88 23.64
N ASP A 286 17.50 18.86 24.50
CA ASP A 286 18.70 18.04 24.32
C ASP A 286 18.37 16.53 24.36
N ALA A 287 17.50 16.11 25.28
CA ALA A 287 17.08 14.71 25.37
C ALA A 287 16.29 14.27 24.14
N ARG A 288 15.40 15.14 23.64
CA ARG A 288 14.63 14.87 22.42
C ARG A 288 15.54 14.79 21.20
N ALA A 289 16.49 15.73 21.06
CA ALA A 289 17.47 15.70 19.97
C ALA A 289 18.35 14.44 20.04
N ALA A 290 18.77 14.02 21.24
CA ALA A 290 19.55 12.79 21.42
C ALA A 290 18.76 11.52 21.01
N ALA A 291 17.47 11.44 21.41
CA ALA A 291 16.61 10.32 20.99
C ALA A 291 16.44 10.28 19.46
N LEU A 292 16.16 11.42 18.84
CA LEU A 292 16.05 11.53 17.38
C LEU A 292 17.39 11.21 16.68
N ALA A 293 18.54 11.61 17.23
CA ALA A 293 19.85 11.30 16.67
C ALA A 293 20.11 9.78 16.70
N ALA A 294 19.79 9.11 17.79
CA ALA A 294 19.88 7.66 17.87
C ALA A 294 18.98 6.97 16.83
N GLY A 295 17.74 7.43 16.68
CA GLY A 295 16.80 6.94 15.66
C GLY A 295 17.29 7.20 14.24
N TRP A 296 17.88 8.37 14.00
CA TRP A 296 18.47 8.72 12.71
C TRP A 296 19.61 7.78 12.33
N GLN A 297 20.52 7.49 13.27
CA GLN A 297 21.61 6.54 13.04
C GLN A 297 21.07 5.12 12.81
N ALA A 298 20.07 4.69 13.55
CA ALA A 298 19.41 3.40 13.33
C ALA A 298 18.75 3.33 11.93
N ALA A 299 18.11 4.40 11.49
CA ALA A 299 17.51 4.48 10.16
C ALA A 299 18.57 4.47 9.06
N LEU A 300 19.66 5.23 9.20
CA LEU A 300 20.80 5.18 8.28
C LEU A 300 21.41 3.77 8.20
N ALA A 301 21.46 3.04 9.30
CA ALA A 301 22.00 1.68 9.32
C ALA A 301 21.17 0.70 8.47
N THR A 302 19.91 1.01 8.14
CA THR A 302 19.08 0.20 7.23
C THR A 302 19.52 0.33 5.77
N LEU A 303 20.25 1.38 5.42
CA LEU A 303 20.81 1.59 4.08
C LEU A 303 22.07 0.76 3.84
N PRO A 304 22.35 0.39 2.57
CA PRO A 304 23.67 -0.10 2.18
C PRO A 304 24.77 0.87 2.61
N GLU A 305 25.89 0.36 3.11
CA GLU A 305 26.96 1.19 3.67
C GLU A 305 27.46 2.28 2.71
N ALA A 306 27.57 1.94 1.43
CA ALA A 306 28.02 2.87 0.39
C ALA A 306 27.06 4.07 0.20
N GLU A 307 25.79 3.94 0.57
CA GLU A 307 24.78 4.98 0.38
C GLU A 307 24.61 5.89 1.61
N ARG A 308 25.05 5.45 2.79
CA ARG A 308 24.79 6.13 4.07
C ARG A 308 25.27 7.57 4.10
N LYS A 309 26.50 7.84 3.63
CA LYS A 309 27.07 9.20 3.66
C LYS A 309 26.39 10.17 2.69
N ALA A 310 25.90 9.66 1.56
CA ALA A 310 25.21 10.47 0.56
C ALA A 310 23.72 10.65 0.86
N ALA A 311 23.16 9.92 1.83
CA ALA A 311 21.76 9.97 2.22
C ALA A 311 21.51 10.98 3.35
N PRO A 312 20.31 11.62 3.35
CA PRO A 312 19.37 11.66 2.25
C PRO A 312 19.68 12.78 1.26
N ALA A 313 19.18 12.63 0.03
CA ALA A 313 19.16 13.73 -0.95
C ALA A 313 18.03 14.71 -0.68
N ARG A 314 16.96 14.25 -0.02
CA ARG A 314 15.79 15.03 0.39
C ARG A 314 15.10 14.43 1.61
N VAL A 315 14.39 15.28 2.34
CA VAL A 315 13.49 14.86 3.42
C VAL A 315 12.08 15.32 3.12
N ALA A 316 11.10 14.44 3.33
CA ALA A 316 9.68 14.76 3.42
C ALA A 316 9.26 14.61 4.88
N LEU A 317 8.81 15.69 5.50
CA LEU A 317 8.57 15.72 6.94
C LEU A 317 7.21 16.31 7.28
N ALA A 318 6.65 15.91 8.42
CA ALA A 318 5.52 16.54 9.09
C ALA A 318 5.80 16.67 10.58
N THR A 319 5.50 17.82 11.13
CA THR A 319 5.69 18.14 12.56
C THR A 319 4.39 18.51 13.26
N GLY A 320 3.28 18.57 12.53
CA GLY A 320 1.99 19.08 13.05
C GLY A 320 2.04 20.55 13.46
N GLY A 321 2.98 21.32 12.90
CA GLY A 321 3.24 22.69 13.31
C GLY A 321 4.05 22.83 14.61
N ASN A 322 4.59 21.72 15.14
CA ASN A 322 5.39 21.74 16.37
C ASN A 322 6.82 22.22 16.08
N VAL A 323 7.11 23.46 16.46
CA VAL A 323 8.42 24.10 16.24
C VAL A 323 9.55 23.36 16.97
N GLU A 324 9.30 22.80 18.15
CA GLU A 324 10.32 22.07 18.92
C GLU A 324 10.77 20.79 18.21
N GLN A 325 9.84 20.08 17.56
CA GLN A 325 10.16 18.91 16.75
C GLN A 325 11.00 19.30 15.53
N THR A 326 10.63 20.39 14.86
CA THR A 326 11.41 20.93 13.74
C THR A 326 12.82 21.28 14.16
N VAL A 327 12.98 21.98 15.30
CA VAL A 327 14.30 22.35 15.82
C VAL A 327 15.12 21.14 16.24
N ALA A 328 14.53 20.14 16.88
CA ALA A 328 15.22 18.91 17.26
C ALA A 328 15.74 18.15 16.01
N LEU A 329 14.88 17.96 15.00
CA LEU A 329 15.28 17.35 13.74
C LEU A 329 16.40 18.13 13.04
N THR A 330 16.26 19.44 12.99
CA THR A 330 17.24 20.34 12.41
C THR A 330 18.62 20.17 13.08
N THR A 331 18.64 20.11 14.41
CA THR A 331 19.88 19.89 15.17
C THR A 331 20.53 18.54 14.78
N VAL A 332 19.75 17.48 14.63
CA VAL A 332 20.24 16.15 14.23
C VAL A 332 20.83 16.17 12.82
N LEU A 333 20.16 16.82 11.88
CA LEU A 333 20.61 16.87 10.49
C LEU A 333 21.84 17.77 10.30
N ASP A 334 21.96 18.87 11.07
CA ASP A 334 23.15 19.72 11.07
C ASP A 334 24.37 18.99 11.66
N ASP A 335 24.15 18.26 12.77
CA ASP A 335 25.20 17.42 13.35
C ASP A 335 25.63 16.31 12.37
N TRP A 336 24.69 15.66 11.69
CA TRP A 336 24.97 14.68 10.65
C TRP A 336 25.83 15.27 9.53
N ALA A 337 25.50 16.46 9.04
CA ALA A 337 26.25 17.17 8.02
C ALA A 337 27.66 17.52 8.50
N ALA A 338 27.82 18.00 9.75
CA ALA A 338 29.09 18.33 10.35
C ALA A 338 30.04 17.11 10.48
N HIS A 339 29.49 15.90 10.59
CA HIS A 339 30.25 14.64 10.63
C HIS A 339 30.43 13.97 9.27
N GLY A 340 30.26 14.72 8.17
CA GLY A 340 30.54 14.27 6.82
C GLY A 340 29.37 13.61 6.11
N GLY A 341 28.16 13.73 6.67
CA GLY A 341 26.93 13.44 5.98
C GLY A 341 26.56 14.54 4.99
N ARG A 342 25.52 14.28 4.18
CA ARG A 342 25.06 15.27 3.21
C ARG A 342 24.33 16.41 3.90
N GLU A 343 24.71 17.65 3.55
CA GLU A 343 23.98 18.86 3.92
C GLU A 343 22.68 18.98 3.11
N LEU A 344 21.59 19.30 3.78
CA LEU A 344 20.27 19.57 3.19
C LEU A 344 19.97 21.06 3.20
N LYS A 345 19.69 21.62 2.03
CA LYS A 345 19.32 23.02 1.87
C LYS A 345 17.83 23.20 2.18
N ARG A 346 17.53 23.85 3.29
CA ARG A 346 16.15 24.03 3.79
C ARG A 346 15.32 25.02 2.96
N ASP A 347 15.98 25.92 2.25
CA ASP A 347 15.38 26.88 1.31
C ASP A 347 15.06 26.22 -0.05
N GLN A 348 15.57 25.02 -0.31
CA GLN A 348 15.28 24.28 -1.54
C GLN A 348 14.08 23.35 -1.36
N PRO A 349 12.96 23.65 -2.04
CA PRO A 349 11.71 22.90 -1.91
C PRO A 349 11.78 21.45 -2.41
N THR A 350 12.83 21.07 -3.15
CA THR A 350 13.08 19.69 -3.60
C THR A 350 13.92 18.88 -2.60
N GLN A 351 14.59 19.56 -1.65
CA GLN A 351 15.41 18.92 -0.62
C GLN A 351 14.72 18.91 0.75
N TRP A 352 13.98 19.97 1.06
CA TRP A 352 13.23 20.12 2.30
C TRP A 352 11.75 20.26 2.00
N ILE A 353 10.99 19.17 2.21
CA ILE A 353 9.58 19.08 1.85
C ILE A 353 8.76 19.01 3.13
N ASP A 354 8.31 20.17 3.60
CA ASP A 354 7.36 20.26 4.69
C ASP A 354 5.96 19.93 4.15
N THR A 355 5.46 18.75 4.51
CA THR A 355 4.16 18.25 4.02
C THR A 355 3.00 18.94 4.73
N ASP A 356 3.15 19.35 5.99
CA ASP A 356 2.12 20.12 6.70
C ASP A 356 1.87 21.48 6.02
N ALA A 357 2.95 22.15 5.61
CA ALA A 357 2.85 23.45 4.92
C ALA A 357 2.26 23.32 3.51
N ARG A 358 2.43 22.17 2.83
CA ARG A 358 2.03 21.99 1.42
C ARG A 358 0.71 21.28 1.24
N LEU A 359 0.43 20.27 2.05
CA LEU A 359 -0.75 19.43 1.96
C LEU A 359 -1.72 19.65 3.12
N GLY A 360 -1.25 20.26 4.20
CA GLY A 360 -1.99 20.33 5.44
C GLY A 360 -1.95 19.03 6.23
N ASN A 361 -2.88 18.91 7.16
CA ASN A 361 -3.02 17.69 7.98
C ASN A 361 -3.67 16.58 7.18
N THR A 362 -2.91 15.58 6.76
CA THR A 362 -3.40 14.40 6.05
C THR A 362 -3.72 13.21 6.99
N GLY A 363 -3.82 13.46 8.29
CA GLY A 363 -4.25 12.49 9.29
C GLY A 363 -3.43 11.20 9.29
N ALA A 364 -4.11 10.06 9.28
CA ALA A 364 -3.53 8.73 9.22
C ALA A 364 -2.67 8.51 7.95
N ALA A 365 -2.94 9.23 6.88
CA ALA A 365 -2.19 9.12 5.63
C ALA A 365 -0.86 9.89 5.61
N THR A 366 -0.56 10.69 6.64
CA THR A 366 0.56 11.64 6.61
C THR A 366 1.90 10.99 6.24
N TRP A 367 2.30 9.95 6.94
CA TRP A 367 3.58 9.31 6.67
C TRP A 367 3.64 8.58 5.33
N PHE A 368 2.52 8.01 4.92
CA PHE A 368 2.41 7.32 3.63
C PHE A 368 2.46 8.30 2.46
N MET A 369 1.87 9.50 2.60
CA MET A 369 2.02 10.57 1.63
C MET A 369 3.48 11.03 1.53
N GLN A 370 4.19 11.13 2.65
CA GLN A 370 5.63 11.43 2.66
C GLN A 370 6.44 10.34 1.96
N MET A 371 6.09 9.06 2.20
CA MET A 371 6.71 7.94 1.49
C MET A 371 6.47 8.02 -0.02
N ALA A 372 5.24 8.29 -0.46
CA ALA A 372 4.91 8.46 -1.87
C ALA A 372 5.73 9.60 -2.51
N ILE A 373 5.80 10.76 -1.85
CA ILE A 373 6.64 11.89 -2.28
C ILE A 373 8.12 11.46 -2.32
N GLY A 374 8.59 10.72 -1.34
CA GLY A 374 9.95 10.19 -1.28
C GLY A 374 10.26 9.25 -2.43
N VAL A 375 9.34 8.34 -2.78
CA VAL A 375 9.44 7.44 -3.93
C VAL A 375 9.54 8.24 -5.23
N MET A 376 8.62 9.19 -5.44
CA MET A 376 8.60 10.04 -6.64
C MET A 376 9.88 10.85 -6.78
N GLY A 377 10.33 11.50 -5.70
CA GLY A 377 11.55 12.28 -5.70
C GLY A 377 12.80 11.42 -5.96
N SER A 378 12.90 10.26 -5.32
CA SER A 378 14.01 9.32 -5.54
C SER A 378 14.00 8.79 -6.98
N TYR A 379 12.84 8.44 -7.52
CA TYR A 379 12.73 7.95 -8.89
C TYR A 379 13.13 9.00 -9.92
N ASN A 380 12.60 10.21 -9.81
CA ASN A 380 12.78 11.26 -10.83
C ASN A 380 14.19 11.88 -10.76
N GLU A 381 14.65 12.23 -9.57
CA GLU A 381 15.87 13.01 -9.39
C GLU A 381 17.09 12.17 -8.93
N GLY A 382 16.85 10.92 -8.54
CA GLY A 382 17.87 10.07 -7.93
C GLY A 382 18.14 10.45 -6.47
N GLY A 383 19.04 9.68 -5.83
CA GLY A 383 19.40 9.82 -4.42
C GLY A 383 18.31 9.34 -3.46
N ALA A 384 18.69 8.99 -2.25
CA ALA A 384 17.78 8.53 -1.23
C ALA A 384 16.87 9.64 -0.69
N SER A 385 15.63 9.32 -0.39
CA SER A 385 14.70 10.18 0.34
C SER A 385 14.50 9.66 1.76
N ALA A 386 14.28 10.55 2.74
CA ALA A 386 13.80 10.17 4.06
C ALA A 386 12.37 10.70 4.26
N ALA A 387 11.45 9.83 4.68
CA ALA A 387 10.11 10.22 5.12
C ALA A 387 10.09 10.20 6.66
N ILE A 388 9.75 11.34 7.26
CA ILE A 388 9.88 11.59 8.71
C ILE A 388 8.57 12.14 9.25
N ASN A 389 7.92 11.37 10.14
CA ASN A 389 6.71 11.81 10.80
C ASN A 389 7.01 12.14 12.28
N LEU A 390 6.91 13.42 12.63
CA LEU A 390 7.15 13.99 13.97
C LEU A 390 5.89 14.64 14.54
N ARG A 391 4.72 14.31 14.04
CA ARG A 391 3.47 14.97 14.48
C ARG A 391 3.09 14.61 15.92
N ASP A 392 3.51 13.45 16.38
CA ASP A 392 3.35 13.02 17.77
C ASP A 392 4.61 13.38 18.57
N PRO A 393 4.50 14.15 19.65
CA PRO A 393 5.64 14.47 20.50
C PRO A 393 6.24 13.27 21.23
N SER A 394 5.52 12.16 21.29
CA SER A 394 5.93 10.94 22.00
C SER A 394 6.69 9.95 21.12
N GLU A 395 6.60 10.11 19.80
CA GLU A 395 7.16 9.15 18.87
C GLU A 395 7.48 9.77 17.51
N ALA A 396 8.60 9.37 16.92
CA ALA A 396 8.96 9.70 15.55
C ALA A 396 9.00 8.44 14.69
N SER A 397 8.56 8.54 13.44
CA SER A 397 8.71 7.50 12.43
C SER A 397 9.69 7.96 11.34
N ILE A 398 10.68 7.14 11.04
CA ILE A 398 11.70 7.44 10.02
C ILE A 398 11.82 6.25 9.07
N ILE A 399 11.76 6.51 7.76
CA ILE A 399 12.01 5.50 6.74
C ILE A 399 12.83 6.10 5.61
N PHE A 400 13.78 5.32 5.09
CA PHE A 400 14.51 5.66 3.90
C PHE A 400 13.91 4.96 2.66
N ILE A 401 13.97 5.68 1.55
CA ILE A 401 13.57 5.20 0.23
C ILE A 401 14.75 5.44 -0.71
N THR A 402 15.23 4.40 -1.38
CA THR A 402 16.31 4.52 -2.38
C THR A 402 15.76 4.30 -3.79
N PRO A 403 16.31 4.99 -4.79
CA PRO A 403 15.87 4.83 -6.17
C PRO A 403 16.34 3.49 -6.76
N PRO A 404 15.66 3.00 -7.81
CA PRO A 404 16.26 1.97 -8.67
C PRO A 404 17.51 2.51 -9.38
N SER A 405 18.33 1.61 -9.92
CA SER A 405 19.51 2.01 -10.67
C SER A 405 19.13 2.94 -11.83
N GLU A 406 20.02 3.85 -12.19
CA GLU A 406 19.80 4.78 -13.31
C GLU A 406 19.50 4.03 -14.62
N LYS A 407 20.18 2.91 -14.86
CA LYS A 407 19.92 2.05 -16.01
C LYS A 407 18.48 1.56 -16.02
N LEU A 408 17.98 1.05 -14.88
CA LEU A 408 16.62 0.53 -14.78
C LEU A 408 15.58 1.65 -14.95
N ARG A 409 15.78 2.80 -14.33
CA ARG A 409 14.91 3.98 -14.50
C ARG A 409 14.79 4.40 -15.96
N LYS A 410 15.91 4.53 -16.68
CA LYS A 410 15.91 4.86 -18.11
C LYS A 410 15.19 3.82 -18.95
N THR A 411 15.40 2.54 -18.67
CA THR A 411 14.73 1.45 -19.41
C THR A 411 13.23 1.48 -19.21
N GLN A 412 12.77 1.65 -17.97
CA GLN A 412 11.34 1.72 -17.65
C GLN A 412 10.69 2.97 -18.25
N HIS A 413 11.35 4.12 -18.17
CA HIS A 413 10.87 5.36 -18.76
C HIS A 413 10.68 5.24 -20.27
N ASN A 414 11.64 4.67 -20.97
CA ASN A 414 11.56 4.45 -22.41
C ASN A 414 10.45 3.45 -22.78
N ALA A 415 10.30 2.37 -22.02
CA ALA A 415 9.24 1.38 -22.23
C ALA A 415 7.84 1.95 -22.01
N ALA A 416 7.70 2.91 -21.10
CA ALA A 416 6.44 3.60 -20.83
C ALA A 416 6.19 4.80 -21.77
N GLY A 417 6.98 4.99 -22.82
CA GLY A 417 6.83 6.12 -23.74
C GLY A 417 7.16 7.47 -23.10
N GLY A 418 8.02 7.48 -22.07
CA GLY A 418 8.39 8.66 -21.30
C GLY A 418 7.49 8.95 -20.10
N GLU A 419 6.40 8.22 -19.92
CA GLU A 419 5.44 8.41 -18.82
C GLU A 419 5.39 7.17 -17.90
N VAL A 420 6.28 7.10 -16.92
CA VAL A 420 6.17 6.09 -15.85
C VAL A 420 5.03 6.46 -14.90
N TRP A 421 4.84 7.74 -14.67
CA TRP A 421 3.70 8.29 -13.93
C TRP A 421 2.61 8.62 -14.95
N ARG A 422 1.48 7.95 -14.91
CA ARG A 422 0.30 8.42 -15.65
C ARG A 422 -0.05 9.80 -15.10
N SER A 423 0.32 10.82 -15.84
CA SER A 423 -0.25 12.14 -15.66
C SER A 423 -1.74 12.02 -15.99
N ILE A 424 -2.59 11.97 -14.98
CA ILE A 424 -3.99 12.33 -15.14
C ILE A 424 -3.96 13.86 -15.30
N VAL A 425 -3.50 14.32 -16.44
CA VAL A 425 -3.71 15.69 -16.85
C VAL A 425 -5.14 15.74 -17.35
N GLY A 426 -6.07 15.83 -16.41
CA GLY A 426 -7.37 16.40 -16.74
C GLY A 426 -7.13 17.80 -17.34
N PRO A 427 -8.06 18.33 -18.13
CA PRO A 427 -7.97 19.69 -18.64
C PRO A 427 -7.69 20.60 -17.44
N ALA A 428 -6.74 21.54 -17.60
CA ALA A 428 -6.39 22.51 -16.58
C ALA A 428 -7.67 23.12 -16.03
N ILE A 429 -7.91 22.96 -14.74
CA ILE A 429 -9.11 23.47 -14.09
C ILE A 429 -8.98 24.98 -14.13
N ASP A 430 -9.83 25.62 -14.90
CA ASP A 430 -9.90 27.08 -14.97
C ASP A 430 -10.32 27.61 -13.59
N PRO A 431 -9.46 28.38 -12.89
CA PRO A 431 -9.82 28.96 -11.60
C PRO A 431 -11.08 29.82 -11.64
N ALA A 432 -11.46 30.36 -12.81
CA ALA A 432 -12.69 31.12 -12.99
C ALA A 432 -13.96 30.28 -12.77
N ASN A 433 -13.91 28.97 -12.95
CA ASN A 433 -15.03 28.05 -12.67
C ASN A 433 -15.32 27.85 -11.17
N TYR A 434 -14.48 28.41 -10.29
CA TYR A 434 -14.65 28.37 -8.83
C TYR A 434 -15.04 29.70 -8.20
N GLN A 435 -15.33 30.73 -9.02
CA GLN A 435 -15.65 32.08 -8.55
C GLN A 435 -17.15 32.37 -8.46
N ASN A 436 -18.01 31.41 -8.30
CA ASN A 436 -19.45 31.63 -8.05
C ASN A 436 -19.87 31.21 -6.65
#